data_ff2f810f26c227580bbecb487c718059
#
_entry.id   ff2f810f26c227580bbecb487c718059
#
_cell.length_a   1.000
_cell.length_b   1.000
_cell.length_c   1.000
_cell.angle_alpha   90.00
_cell.angle_beta   90.00
_cell.angle_gamma   90.00
#
_symmetry.space_group_name_H-M   'P 1'
#
loop_
_entity.id
_entity.type
_entity.pdbx_description
1 polymer ?
#
loop_
_entity_poly.entity_id
_entity_poly.type
_entity_poly.pdbx_seq_one_letter_code
_entity_poly.pdbx_strand_id
1 'polypeptide(L)'
;LKLLRSSNIPQAKTVPVIAVTARTDMQRDEFIREGFVGCLHKPFTVRELMQELAGIAKTETERVPSSQKYDFSALTAYSADDPEAAASILQSFLSESRENLQRLQAGLQSENVAELSNVAHKMIPLFTLIGASDIVALLRRLEGARDASFSTDISLLTQHLLAAVEHALELLSESLDHPNFFEPA
;
A
#
# COMPACT_ATOMS: atom_id res chain seq x y z
N LEU A 1 15.20 11.52 -17.81
CA LEU A 1 14.80 11.35 -16.41
C LEU A 1 14.96 12.65 -15.62
N LYS A 2 16.04 13.42 -15.78
CA LYS A 2 16.29 14.68 -15.05
C LYS A 2 15.12 15.67 -15.13
N LEU A 3 14.55 15.89 -16.33
CA LEU A 3 13.38 16.77 -16.52
C LEU A 3 12.14 16.27 -15.76
N LEU A 4 11.90 14.96 -15.73
CA LEU A 4 10.80 14.37 -14.95
C LEU A 4 11.00 14.64 -13.45
N ARG A 5 12.19 14.39 -12.93
CA ARG A 5 12.53 14.55 -11.50
C ARG A 5 12.52 16.03 -11.03
N SER A 6 12.73 16.98 -11.95
CA SER A 6 12.67 18.41 -11.67
C SER A 6 11.28 19.04 -11.89
N SER A 7 10.32 18.25 -12.38
CA SER A 7 8.96 18.73 -12.61
C SER A 7 8.14 18.84 -11.31
N ASN A 8 7.10 19.66 -11.33
CA ASN A 8 6.14 19.78 -10.23
C ASN A 8 5.01 18.74 -10.30
N ILE A 9 5.19 17.68 -11.09
CA ILE A 9 4.21 16.59 -11.19
C ILE A 9 4.24 15.79 -9.90
N PRO A 10 3.09 15.50 -9.26
CA PRO A 10 3.02 14.62 -8.09
C PRO A 10 3.71 13.29 -8.37
N GLN A 11 4.47 12.79 -7.40
CA GLN A 11 5.24 11.53 -7.49
C GLN A 11 6.36 11.49 -8.55
N ALA A 12 6.57 12.53 -9.36
CA ALA A 12 7.63 12.56 -10.37
C ALA A 12 9.04 12.31 -9.78
N LYS A 13 9.24 12.62 -8.51
CA LYS A 13 10.51 12.39 -7.79
C LYS A 13 10.72 10.95 -7.35
N THR A 14 9.64 10.19 -7.13
CA THR A 14 9.68 8.88 -6.49
C THR A 14 9.27 7.73 -7.41
N VAL A 15 8.46 8.00 -8.46
CA VAL A 15 7.98 6.96 -9.38
C VAL A 15 9.15 6.14 -9.96
N PRO A 16 9.13 4.79 -9.91
CA PRO A 16 10.14 3.96 -10.54
C PRO A 16 10.06 4.10 -12.07
N VAL A 17 11.20 4.29 -12.72
CA VAL A 17 11.28 4.46 -14.18
C VAL A 17 12.24 3.45 -14.76
N ILE A 18 11.76 2.63 -15.70
CA ILE A 18 12.56 1.69 -16.47
C ILE A 18 12.94 2.33 -17.79
N ALA A 19 14.21 2.21 -18.18
CA ALA A 19 14.65 2.57 -19.51
C ALA A 19 14.31 1.45 -20.51
N VAL A 20 13.66 1.81 -21.62
CA VAL A 20 13.45 0.88 -22.75
C VAL A 20 14.23 1.41 -23.95
N THR A 21 15.26 0.68 -24.39
CA THR A 21 16.20 1.18 -25.39
C THR A 21 16.52 0.17 -26.48
N ALA A 22 16.82 0.66 -27.69
CA ALA A 22 17.41 -0.13 -28.75
C ALA A 22 18.97 -0.02 -28.76
N ARG A 23 19.55 0.85 -27.91
CA ARG A 23 21.00 1.05 -27.81
C ARG A 23 21.63 -0.12 -27.07
N THR A 24 22.68 -0.67 -27.66
CA THR A 24 23.47 -1.78 -27.10
C THR A 24 24.81 -1.30 -26.52
N ASP A 25 25.12 -0.01 -26.70
CA ASP A 25 26.35 0.63 -26.27
C ASP A 25 26.34 1.08 -24.79
N MET A 26 25.18 1.14 -24.14
CA MET A 26 25.02 1.45 -22.72
C MET A 26 24.67 0.20 -21.92
N GLN A 27 25.39 -0.01 -20.82
CA GLN A 27 25.13 -1.12 -19.91
C GLN A 27 24.08 -0.75 -18.84
N ARG A 28 23.47 -1.77 -18.23
CA ARG A 28 22.47 -1.62 -17.16
C ARG A 28 22.93 -0.66 -16.05
N ASP A 29 24.21 -0.76 -15.65
CA ASP A 29 24.77 0.06 -14.56
C ASP A 29 24.82 1.56 -14.88
N GLU A 30 24.88 1.92 -16.16
CA GLU A 30 24.84 3.32 -16.59
C GLU A 30 23.44 3.89 -16.44
N PHE A 31 22.39 3.12 -16.76
CA PHE A 31 21.01 3.52 -16.53
C PHE A 31 20.70 3.65 -15.05
N ILE A 32 21.19 2.75 -14.20
CA ILE A 32 21.04 2.83 -12.75
C ILE A 32 21.69 4.11 -12.20
N ARG A 33 22.90 4.46 -12.65
CA ARG A 33 23.58 5.71 -12.27
C ARG A 33 22.82 6.96 -12.72
N GLU A 34 22.10 6.91 -13.82
CA GLU A 34 21.21 7.99 -14.29
C GLU A 34 19.87 8.06 -13.53
N GLY A 35 19.62 7.12 -12.58
CA GLY A 35 18.44 7.10 -11.71
C GLY A 35 17.27 6.26 -12.22
N PHE A 36 17.46 5.45 -13.25
CA PHE A 36 16.49 4.43 -13.64
C PHE A 36 16.56 3.24 -12.68
N VAL A 37 15.43 2.56 -12.46
CA VAL A 37 15.39 1.36 -11.61
C VAL A 37 15.66 0.06 -12.37
N GLY A 38 15.64 0.11 -13.71
CA GLY A 38 15.88 -1.03 -14.57
C GLY A 38 16.07 -0.62 -16.03
N CYS A 39 16.46 -1.57 -16.87
CA CYS A 39 16.66 -1.36 -18.31
C CYS A 39 16.23 -2.59 -19.10
N LEU A 40 15.46 -2.36 -20.18
CA LEU A 40 15.08 -3.37 -21.17
C LEU A 40 15.63 -3.00 -22.54
N HIS A 41 16.33 -3.93 -23.17
CA HIS A 41 16.81 -3.77 -24.54
C HIS A 41 15.81 -4.33 -25.55
N LYS A 42 15.51 -3.55 -26.59
CA LYS A 42 14.67 -4.02 -27.71
C LYS A 42 15.52 -4.89 -28.68
N PRO A 43 14.96 -6.04 -29.18
CA PRO A 43 13.65 -6.59 -28.87
C PRO A 43 13.64 -7.31 -27.51
N PHE A 44 12.58 -7.18 -26.72
CA PHE A 44 12.38 -7.89 -25.46
C PHE A 44 11.07 -8.69 -25.49
N THR A 45 11.05 -9.75 -24.72
CA THR A 45 9.87 -10.62 -24.51
C THR A 45 9.02 -10.13 -23.35
N VAL A 46 7.74 -10.55 -23.34
CA VAL A 46 6.85 -10.31 -22.18
C VAL A 46 7.45 -10.88 -20.89
N ARG A 47 8.16 -12.00 -20.98
CA ARG A 47 8.83 -12.63 -19.84
C ARG A 47 9.92 -11.72 -19.23
N GLU A 48 10.74 -11.12 -20.07
CA GLU A 48 11.80 -10.19 -19.62
C GLU A 48 11.21 -8.93 -19.00
N LEU A 49 10.13 -8.38 -19.58
CA LEU A 49 9.40 -7.27 -19.00
C LEU A 49 8.85 -7.64 -17.61
N MET A 50 8.22 -8.79 -17.48
CA MET A 50 7.67 -9.26 -16.20
C MET A 50 8.77 -9.53 -15.15
N GLN A 51 9.95 -10.00 -15.56
CA GLN A 51 11.09 -10.17 -14.67
C GLN A 51 11.64 -8.84 -14.16
N GLU A 52 11.75 -7.81 -15.03
CA GLU A 52 12.17 -6.47 -14.60
C GLU A 52 11.14 -5.85 -13.65
N LEU A 53 9.86 -5.97 -13.93
CA LEU A 53 8.79 -5.48 -13.05
C LEU A 53 8.80 -6.21 -11.69
N ALA A 54 9.00 -7.53 -11.69
CA ALA A 54 9.11 -8.31 -10.46
C ALA A 54 10.37 -7.95 -9.65
N GLY A 55 11.47 -7.59 -10.31
CA GLY A 55 12.67 -7.07 -9.66
C GLY A 55 12.42 -5.74 -8.94
N ILE A 56 11.63 -4.86 -9.54
CA ILE A 56 11.24 -3.58 -8.92
C ILE A 56 10.33 -3.82 -7.73
N ALA A 57 9.33 -4.70 -7.87
CA ALA A 57 8.44 -5.07 -6.78
C ALA A 57 9.21 -5.69 -5.58
N LYS A 58 10.25 -6.51 -5.85
CA LYS A 58 11.14 -7.03 -4.80
C LYS A 58 12.00 -5.95 -4.16
N THR A 59 12.50 -4.98 -4.94
CA THR A 59 13.28 -3.85 -4.42
C THR A 59 12.43 -2.91 -3.56
N GLU A 60 11.13 -2.82 -3.82
CA GLU A 60 10.17 -2.14 -2.94
C GLU A 60 9.84 -2.98 -1.69
N THR A 61 9.85 -4.31 -1.80
CA THR A 61 9.58 -5.23 -0.66
C THR A 61 10.83 -5.40 0.23
N GLU A 62 12.06 -5.25 -0.30
CA GLU A 62 13.31 -5.27 0.48
C GLU A 62 13.67 -3.91 1.08
N ARG A 63 13.08 -2.81 0.61
CA ARG A 63 12.92 -1.62 1.41
C ARG A 63 11.77 -1.89 2.37
N VAL A 64 12.05 -2.63 3.45
CA VAL A 64 11.28 -2.49 4.69
C VAL A 64 11.36 -0.99 4.98
N PRO A 65 10.28 -0.21 4.80
CA PRO A 65 10.27 1.14 5.31
C PRO A 65 10.27 1.00 6.83
N SER A 66 11.43 1.16 7.42
CA SER A 66 11.49 1.61 8.80
C SER A 66 10.70 2.93 8.84
N SER A 67 9.50 2.86 9.43
CA SER A 67 8.48 3.89 9.52
C SER A 67 7.73 4.19 8.20
N GLN A 68 6.79 3.32 7.80
CA GLN A 68 5.60 3.76 7.09
C GLN A 68 4.83 4.68 8.06
N LYS A 69 5.09 5.97 7.91
CA LYS A 69 4.37 6.98 8.65
C LYS A 69 3.01 7.09 7.97
N TYR A 70 1.97 6.46 8.55
CA TYR A 70 0.60 6.67 8.10
C TYR A 70 0.28 8.14 8.27
N ASP A 71 -0.30 8.76 7.26
CA ASP A 71 -0.67 10.17 7.30
C ASP A 71 -2.02 10.33 8.02
N PHE A 72 -1.96 10.69 9.31
CA PHE A 72 -3.15 10.96 10.12
C PHE A 72 -3.65 12.40 10.00
N SER A 73 -2.96 13.26 9.23
CA SER A 73 -3.35 14.66 9.05
C SER A 73 -4.77 14.80 8.51
N ALA A 74 -5.21 13.85 7.67
CA ALA A 74 -6.58 13.81 7.17
C ALA A 74 -7.63 13.54 8.25
N LEU A 75 -7.30 12.75 9.28
CA LEU A 75 -8.19 12.51 10.43
C LEU A 75 -8.26 13.74 11.33
N THR A 76 -7.12 14.38 11.59
CA THR A 76 -7.04 15.58 12.41
C THR A 76 -7.63 16.81 11.70
N ALA A 77 -7.64 16.86 10.37
CA ALA A 77 -8.26 17.94 9.60
C ALA A 77 -9.77 18.11 9.89
N TYR A 78 -10.45 17.05 10.32
CA TYR A 78 -11.88 17.10 10.68
C TYR A 78 -12.12 17.45 12.16
N SER A 79 -11.09 17.45 13.00
CA SER A 79 -11.21 17.75 14.44
C SER A 79 -11.08 19.24 14.78
N ALA A 80 -10.80 20.11 13.80
CA ALA A 80 -10.70 21.56 13.99
C ALA A 80 -9.82 21.96 15.19
N ASP A 81 -8.64 21.37 15.35
CA ASP A 81 -7.70 21.55 16.45
C ASP A 81 -8.23 21.06 17.82
N ASP A 82 -9.26 20.20 17.86
CA ASP A 82 -9.77 19.57 19.07
C ASP A 82 -9.11 18.19 19.26
N PRO A 83 -8.19 18.02 20.24
CA PRO A 83 -7.52 16.76 20.48
C PRO A 83 -8.44 15.63 20.95
N GLU A 84 -9.53 15.96 21.68
CA GLU A 84 -10.49 14.94 22.14
C GLU A 84 -11.33 14.41 20.96
N ALA A 85 -11.76 15.29 20.06
CA ALA A 85 -12.43 14.89 18.83
C ALA A 85 -11.52 14.04 17.94
N ALA A 86 -10.26 14.42 17.77
CA ALA A 86 -9.28 13.64 17.01
C ALA A 86 -9.05 12.25 17.62
N ALA A 87 -8.90 12.15 18.94
CA ALA A 87 -8.75 10.87 19.64
C ALA A 87 -10.00 9.99 19.46
N SER A 88 -11.21 10.56 19.55
CA SER A 88 -12.47 9.84 19.34
C SER A 88 -12.61 9.28 17.93
N ILE A 89 -12.23 10.06 16.90
CA ILE A 89 -12.24 9.61 15.51
C ILE A 89 -11.28 8.42 15.32
N LEU A 90 -10.08 8.51 15.89
CA LEU A 90 -9.07 7.46 15.76
C LEU A 90 -9.48 6.18 16.53
N GLN A 91 -10.09 6.30 17.71
CA GLN A 91 -10.65 5.16 18.44
C GLN A 91 -11.76 4.49 17.66
N SER A 92 -12.64 5.27 17.02
CA SER A 92 -13.71 4.73 16.15
C SER A 92 -13.12 3.98 14.95
N PHE A 93 -12.10 4.54 14.30
CA PHE A 93 -11.36 3.88 13.23
C PHE A 93 -10.75 2.54 13.66
N LEU A 94 -10.08 2.51 14.83
CA LEU A 94 -9.48 1.30 15.38
C LEU A 94 -10.55 0.23 15.69
N SER A 95 -11.66 0.63 16.30
CA SER A 95 -12.76 -0.27 16.64
C SER A 95 -13.39 -0.90 15.40
N GLU A 96 -13.73 -0.07 14.39
CA GLU A 96 -14.31 -0.52 13.14
C GLU A 96 -13.36 -1.42 12.34
N SER A 97 -12.07 -1.06 12.32
CA SER A 97 -11.06 -1.87 11.63
C SER A 97 -10.85 -3.24 12.28
N ARG A 98 -10.88 -3.32 13.62
CA ARG A 98 -10.81 -4.60 14.36
C ARG A 98 -12.03 -5.48 14.10
N GLU A 99 -13.23 -4.91 14.05
CA GLU A 99 -14.45 -5.64 13.70
C GLU A 99 -14.36 -6.20 12.26
N ASN A 100 -13.90 -5.39 11.32
CA ASN A 100 -13.71 -5.82 9.94
C ASN A 100 -12.62 -6.92 9.81
N LEU A 101 -11.54 -6.87 10.61
CA LEU A 101 -10.55 -7.95 10.69
C LEU A 101 -11.19 -9.27 11.12
N GLN A 102 -12.02 -9.27 12.16
CA GLN A 102 -12.71 -10.48 12.62
C GLN A 102 -13.62 -11.05 11.53
N ARG A 103 -14.29 -10.18 10.77
CA ARG A 103 -15.13 -10.59 9.64
C ARG A 103 -14.32 -11.17 8.48
N LEU A 104 -13.14 -10.60 8.17
CA LEU A 104 -12.21 -11.19 7.20
C LEU A 104 -11.73 -12.56 7.63
N GLN A 105 -11.37 -12.74 8.91
CA GLN A 105 -10.97 -14.04 9.46
C GLN A 105 -12.10 -15.06 9.36
N ALA A 106 -13.32 -14.69 9.73
CA ALA A 106 -14.49 -15.55 9.60
C ALA A 106 -14.82 -15.90 8.14
N GLY A 107 -14.73 -14.92 7.23
CA GLY A 107 -14.90 -15.12 5.79
C GLY A 107 -13.86 -16.06 5.19
N LEU A 108 -12.60 -15.97 5.64
CA LEU A 108 -11.53 -16.86 5.25
C LEU A 108 -11.77 -18.30 5.74
N GLN A 109 -12.18 -18.48 7.00
CA GLN A 109 -12.49 -19.80 7.57
C GLN A 109 -13.68 -20.47 6.91
N SER A 110 -14.69 -19.69 6.52
CA SER A 110 -15.88 -20.18 5.83
C SER A 110 -15.76 -20.23 4.31
N GLU A 111 -14.59 -19.88 3.76
CA GLU A 111 -14.31 -19.82 2.31
C GLU A 111 -15.31 -18.92 1.55
N ASN A 112 -15.87 -17.91 2.23
CA ASN A 112 -16.91 -17.03 1.70
C ASN A 112 -16.31 -15.82 1.00
N VAL A 113 -16.03 -15.96 -0.32
CA VAL A 113 -15.42 -14.89 -1.13
C VAL A 113 -16.29 -13.65 -1.21
N ALA A 114 -17.61 -13.80 -1.28
CA ALA A 114 -18.53 -12.67 -1.32
C ALA A 114 -18.45 -11.82 -0.04
N GLU A 115 -18.34 -12.46 1.12
CA GLU A 115 -18.15 -11.75 2.40
C GLU A 115 -16.77 -11.08 2.46
N LEU A 116 -15.70 -11.77 2.05
CA LEU A 116 -14.35 -11.21 1.96
C LEU A 116 -14.33 -9.94 1.09
N SER A 117 -14.96 -10.00 -0.09
CA SER A 117 -15.07 -8.86 -1.00
C SER A 117 -15.89 -7.71 -0.40
N ASN A 118 -17.01 -8.00 0.27
CA ASN A 118 -17.84 -6.99 0.90
C ASN A 118 -17.10 -6.26 2.04
N VAL A 119 -16.36 -7.00 2.85
CA VAL A 119 -15.55 -6.40 3.93
C VAL A 119 -14.42 -5.57 3.34
N ALA A 120 -13.73 -6.08 2.33
CA ALA A 120 -12.67 -5.33 1.65
C ALA A 120 -13.19 -4.00 1.09
N HIS A 121 -14.35 -3.99 0.44
CA HIS A 121 -15.00 -2.78 -0.06
C HIS A 121 -15.22 -1.73 1.05
N LYS A 122 -15.71 -2.15 2.22
CA LYS A 122 -15.94 -1.25 3.36
C LYS A 122 -14.65 -0.68 3.94
N MET A 123 -13.55 -1.44 3.90
CA MET A 123 -12.28 -1.02 4.46
C MET A 123 -11.51 -0.04 3.55
N ILE A 124 -11.72 -0.06 2.23
CA ILE A 124 -11.01 0.81 1.28
C ILE A 124 -11.06 2.30 1.68
N PRO A 125 -12.23 2.91 1.97
CA PRO A 125 -12.26 4.33 2.37
C PRO A 125 -11.47 4.62 3.65
N LEU A 126 -11.55 3.71 4.64
CA LEU A 126 -10.87 3.86 5.92
C LEU A 126 -9.35 3.92 5.75
N PHE A 127 -8.78 2.98 5.00
CA PHE A 127 -7.33 2.90 4.78
C PHE A 127 -6.83 3.92 3.75
N THR A 128 -7.70 4.37 2.84
CA THR A 128 -7.39 5.49 1.94
C THR A 128 -7.23 6.78 2.73
N LEU A 129 -8.06 7.00 3.74
CA LEU A 129 -8.04 8.20 4.58
C LEU A 129 -6.69 8.36 5.33
N ILE A 130 -6.08 7.28 5.77
CA ILE A 130 -4.78 7.28 6.46
C ILE A 130 -3.58 7.09 5.50
N GLY A 131 -3.79 7.13 4.20
CA GLY A 131 -2.73 7.01 3.21
C GLY A 131 -2.08 5.61 3.10
N ALA A 132 -2.71 4.56 3.64
CA ALA A 132 -2.20 3.18 3.61
C ALA A 132 -2.36 2.54 2.21
N SER A 133 -1.61 3.02 1.24
CA SER A 133 -1.74 2.67 -0.18
C SER A 133 -1.48 1.19 -0.48
N ASP A 134 -0.59 0.55 0.26
CA ASP A 134 -0.29 -0.89 0.19
C ASP A 134 -1.48 -1.74 0.64
N ILE A 135 -2.08 -1.41 1.78
CA ILE A 135 -3.29 -2.07 2.28
C ILE A 135 -4.46 -1.85 1.32
N VAL A 136 -4.64 -0.63 0.81
CA VAL A 136 -5.68 -0.31 -0.18
C VAL A 136 -5.50 -1.13 -1.46
N ALA A 137 -4.28 -1.36 -1.91
CA ALA A 137 -4.01 -2.22 -3.07
C ALA A 137 -4.45 -3.68 -2.84
N LEU A 138 -4.18 -4.24 -1.66
CA LEU A 138 -4.63 -5.58 -1.28
C LEU A 138 -6.16 -5.66 -1.18
N LEU A 139 -6.78 -4.66 -0.53
CA LEU A 139 -8.24 -4.57 -0.41
C LEU A 139 -8.93 -4.52 -1.77
N ARG A 140 -8.44 -3.72 -2.72
CA ARG A 140 -9.00 -3.66 -4.09
C ARG A 140 -8.87 -4.97 -4.85
N ARG A 141 -7.78 -5.70 -4.66
CA ARG A 141 -7.63 -7.03 -5.26
C ARG A 141 -8.64 -8.02 -4.70
N LEU A 142 -8.88 -7.99 -3.38
CA LEU A 142 -9.85 -8.86 -2.73
C LEU A 142 -11.29 -8.47 -3.10
N GLU A 143 -11.61 -7.18 -3.18
CA GLU A 143 -12.89 -6.67 -3.67
C GLU A 143 -13.18 -7.16 -5.09
N GLY A 144 -12.19 -7.10 -5.99
CA GLY A 144 -12.31 -7.55 -7.37
C GLY A 144 -12.51 -9.07 -7.55
N ALA A 145 -12.29 -9.85 -6.50
CA ALA A 145 -12.46 -11.30 -6.53
C ALA A 145 -13.91 -11.76 -6.23
N ARG A 146 -14.88 -10.86 -6.12
CA ARG A 146 -16.25 -11.11 -5.64
C ARG A 146 -16.95 -12.31 -6.27
N ASP A 147 -16.80 -12.45 -7.58
CA ASP A 147 -17.46 -13.51 -8.38
C ASP A 147 -16.56 -14.73 -8.61
N ALA A 148 -15.37 -14.74 -8.01
CA ALA A 148 -14.46 -15.86 -8.12
C ALA A 148 -14.81 -16.99 -7.13
N SER A 149 -14.43 -18.21 -7.48
CA SER A 149 -14.45 -19.32 -6.54
C SER A 149 -13.30 -19.16 -5.54
N PHE A 150 -13.50 -19.64 -4.30
CA PHE A 150 -12.43 -19.65 -3.31
C PHE A 150 -11.23 -20.46 -3.81
N SER A 151 -10.04 -19.92 -3.65
CA SER A 151 -8.79 -20.48 -4.14
C SER A 151 -7.64 -20.22 -3.16
N THR A 152 -6.55 -20.95 -3.33
CA THR A 152 -5.32 -20.72 -2.56
C THR A 152 -4.82 -19.28 -2.71
N ASP A 153 -4.95 -18.68 -3.89
CA ASP A 153 -4.54 -17.29 -4.13
C ASP A 153 -5.37 -16.29 -3.32
N ILE A 154 -6.69 -16.51 -3.22
CA ILE A 154 -7.59 -15.69 -2.39
C ILE A 154 -7.27 -15.90 -0.90
N SER A 155 -6.98 -17.13 -0.49
CA SER A 155 -6.57 -17.44 0.88
C SER A 155 -5.29 -16.70 1.25
N LEU A 156 -4.24 -16.81 0.43
CA LEU A 156 -2.96 -16.13 0.65
C LEU A 156 -3.10 -14.60 0.63
N LEU A 157 -3.89 -14.07 -0.32
CA LEU A 157 -4.17 -12.64 -0.39
C LEU A 157 -4.84 -12.14 0.90
N THR A 158 -5.83 -12.88 1.40
CA THR A 158 -6.55 -12.53 2.64
C THR A 158 -5.64 -12.62 3.86
N GLN A 159 -4.80 -13.66 3.97
CA GLN A 159 -3.83 -13.79 5.06
C GLN A 159 -2.82 -12.64 5.07
N HIS A 160 -2.32 -12.26 3.90
CA HIS A 160 -1.40 -11.13 3.76
C HIS A 160 -2.07 -9.80 4.15
N LEU A 161 -3.33 -9.61 3.73
CA LEU A 161 -4.12 -8.45 4.12
C LEU A 161 -4.34 -8.39 5.64
N LEU A 162 -4.71 -9.50 6.28
CA LEU A 162 -4.88 -9.57 7.73
C LEU A 162 -3.62 -9.12 8.46
N ALA A 163 -2.46 -9.69 8.12
CA ALA A 163 -1.18 -9.34 8.74
C ALA A 163 -0.82 -7.86 8.53
N ALA A 164 -1.04 -7.31 7.33
CA ALA A 164 -0.75 -5.91 7.04
C ALA A 164 -1.65 -4.95 7.84
N VAL A 165 -2.95 -5.27 7.95
CA VAL A 165 -3.90 -4.47 8.72
C VAL A 165 -3.62 -4.56 10.22
N GLU A 166 -3.37 -5.76 10.77
CA GLU A 166 -2.99 -5.94 12.18
C GLU A 166 -1.79 -5.09 12.55
N HIS A 167 -0.73 -5.15 11.76
CA HIS A 167 0.47 -4.33 11.97
C HIS A 167 0.18 -2.82 11.92
N ALA A 168 -0.65 -2.38 10.96
CA ALA A 168 -1.06 -0.98 10.86
C ALA A 168 -1.83 -0.53 12.12
N LEU A 169 -2.73 -1.35 12.65
CA LEU A 169 -3.51 -1.03 13.84
C LEU A 169 -2.66 -1.02 15.13
N GLU A 170 -1.62 -1.86 15.21
CA GLU A 170 -0.63 -1.83 16.31
C GLU A 170 0.11 -0.48 16.32
N LEU A 171 0.67 -0.07 15.17
CA LEU A 171 1.36 1.23 15.04
C LEU A 171 0.46 2.41 15.39
N LEU A 172 -0.82 2.33 15.01
CA LEU A 172 -1.82 3.34 15.34
C LEU A 172 -2.11 3.41 16.83
N SER A 173 -2.27 2.25 17.47
CA SER A 173 -2.53 2.16 18.90
C SER A 173 -1.36 2.72 19.72
N GLU A 174 -0.13 2.37 19.35
CA GLU A 174 1.08 2.91 19.96
C GLU A 174 1.18 4.45 19.81
N SER A 175 0.78 4.97 18.66
CA SER A 175 0.78 6.41 18.40
C SER A 175 -0.21 7.17 19.27
N LEU A 176 -1.35 6.57 19.63
CA LEU A 176 -2.33 7.17 20.55
C LEU A 176 -1.83 7.30 22.00
N ASP A 177 -0.95 6.40 22.43
CA ASP A 177 -0.39 6.39 23.77
C ASP A 177 0.74 7.44 23.94
N HIS A 178 1.19 8.09 22.84
CA HIS A 178 2.20 9.12 22.89
C HIS A 178 1.58 10.51 23.10
N PRO A 179 1.98 11.26 24.18
CA PRO A 179 1.38 12.55 24.54
C PRO A 179 1.53 13.66 23.48
N ASN A 180 2.46 13.53 22.53
CA ASN A 180 2.75 14.55 21.52
C ASN A 180 2.14 14.22 20.15
N PHE A 181 1.22 13.27 20.05
CA PHE A 181 0.63 12.86 18.78
C PHE A 181 -0.20 13.96 18.10
N PHE A 182 -0.74 14.88 18.90
CA PHE A 182 -1.64 15.96 18.43
C PHE A 182 -0.96 17.34 18.41
N GLU A 183 0.36 17.47 18.67
CA GLU A 183 1.04 18.75 18.53
C GLU A 183 1.33 19.04 17.03
N PRO A 184 0.88 20.20 16.49
CA PRO A 184 1.24 20.62 15.16
C PRO A 184 2.74 20.90 15.07
N ALA A 185 3.38 20.42 13.99
CA ALA A 185 4.79 20.63 13.70
C ALA A 185 5.06 22.09 13.28
#